data_4eb5147ecfb2f6b6e2eb30516cd43b38
#
_entry.id   4eb5147ecfb2f6b6e2eb30516cd43b38
#
_cell.length_a   1.000
_cell.length_b   1.000
_cell.length_c   1.000
_cell.angle_alpha   90.00
_cell.angle_beta   90.00
_cell.angle_gamma   90.00
#
_symmetry.space_group_name_H-M   'P 1'
#
loop_
_entity.id
_entity.type
_entity.pdbx_description
1 polymer ?
#
loop_
_entity_poly.entity_id
_entity_poly.type
_entity_poly.pdbx_seq_one_letter_code
_entity_poly.pdbx_strand_id
1 'polypeptide(L)'
;MEGGDLLWIDDSTLAVGQGFRTNVEGLSQMREAMKPLGVEVIPVELPYFGGPEACLHLMSLISIVDDDLAVVYSPLLPVPFWKFLKGRGVTLLEVPEKEFNTMGTNVLTLAPEKAIIVEGNPLTEKLLKDAGCDVETYKGVEITLKTEGGPTCLTRPLLRR
;
A
#
# COMPACT_ATOMS: atom_id res chain seq x y z
N MET A 1 -10.14 13.46 0.63
CA MET A 1 -9.51 12.22 0.14
C MET A 1 -8.05 12.48 -0.17
N GLU A 2 -7.19 11.58 0.23
CA GLU A 2 -5.75 11.66 -0.02
C GLU A 2 -5.27 10.49 -0.89
N GLY A 3 -4.22 10.73 -1.70
CA GLY A 3 -3.71 9.74 -2.66
C GLY A 3 -3.15 8.46 -2.04
N GLY A 4 -2.66 8.53 -0.80
CA GLY A 4 -2.17 7.36 -0.05
C GLY A 4 -3.26 6.35 0.32
N ASP A 5 -4.52 6.73 0.23
CA ASP A 5 -5.67 5.85 0.43
C ASP A 5 -6.16 5.16 -0.85
N LEU A 6 -5.57 5.50 -2.02
CA LEU A 6 -5.98 4.96 -3.31
C LEU A 6 -5.04 3.84 -3.74
N LEU A 7 -5.50 2.61 -3.71
CA LEU A 7 -4.73 1.42 -4.06
C LEU A 7 -5.42 0.67 -5.21
N TRP A 8 -4.79 0.65 -6.38
CA TRP A 8 -5.21 -0.23 -7.46
C TRP A 8 -4.88 -1.68 -7.13
N ILE A 9 -5.89 -2.54 -7.15
CA ILE A 9 -5.73 -3.99 -6.97
C ILE A 9 -5.47 -4.64 -8.34
N ASP A 10 -6.21 -4.20 -9.35
CA ASP A 10 -6.09 -4.56 -10.76
C ASP A 10 -6.66 -3.43 -11.63
N ASP A 11 -6.71 -3.63 -12.95
CA ASP A 11 -7.20 -2.63 -13.92
C ASP A 11 -8.68 -2.24 -13.72
N SER A 12 -9.45 -3.01 -12.97
CA SER A 12 -10.90 -2.84 -12.78
C SER A 12 -11.31 -2.61 -11.32
N THR A 13 -10.36 -2.67 -10.38
CA THR A 13 -10.67 -2.59 -8.94
C THR A 13 -9.75 -1.60 -8.23
N LEU A 14 -10.34 -0.56 -7.66
CA LEU A 14 -9.68 0.44 -6.84
C LEU A 14 -10.12 0.29 -5.37
N ALA A 15 -9.21 -0.09 -4.49
CA ALA A 15 -9.44 -0.04 -3.05
C ALA A 15 -9.20 1.37 -2.52
N VAL A 16 -10.10 1.85 -1.66
CA VAL A 16 -10.03 3.20 -1.07
C VAL A 16 -10.06 3.11 0.44
N GLY A 17 -8.95 3.49 1.08
CA GLY A 17 -8.87 3.61 2.53
C GLY A 17 -9.83 4.67 3.05
N GLN A 18 -10.61 4.33 4.07
CA GLN A 18 -11.55 5.23 4.72
C GLN A 18 -11.16 5.37 6.18
N GLY A 19 -10.79 6.57 6.58
CA GLY A 19 -10.28 6.87 7.90
C GLY A 19 -10.25 8.38 8.16
N PHE A 20 -9.28 8.85 8.91
CA PHE A 20 -9.13 10.28 9.21
C PHE A 20 -8.76 11.14 7.98
N ARG A 21 -8.10 10.54 6.98
CA ARG A 21 -7.58 11.25 5.79
C ARG A 21 -8.53 11.22 4.60
N THR A 22 -9.44 10.24 4.57
CA THR A 22 -10.46 10.09 3.53
C THR A 22 -11.80 9.76 4.16
N ASN A 23 -12.81 10.58 3.89
CA ASN A 23 -14.16 10.43 4.43
C ASN A 23 -15.12 9.77 3.42
N VAL A 24 -16.36 9.52 3.89
CA VAL A 24 -17.43 8.90 3.09
C VAL A 24 -17.75 9.70 1.83
N GLU A 25 -17.75 11.03 1.93
CA GLU A 25 -18.04 11.91 0.78
C GLU A 25 -16.97 11.77 -0.30
N GLY A 26 -15.68 11.77 0.08
CA GLY A 26 -14.59 11.53 -0.87
C GLY A 26 -14.67 10.16 -1.55
N LEU A 27 -15.07 9.11 -0.80
CA LEU A 27 -15.33 7.78 -1.36
C LEU A 27 -16.49 7.79 -2.37
N SER A 28 -17.58 8.50 -2.06
CA SER A 28 -18.74 8.63 -2.95
C SER A 28 -18.36 9.31 -4.26
N GLN A 29 -17.64 10.42 -4.19
CA GLN A 29 -17.16 11.13 -5.38
C GLN A 29 -16.20 10.28 -6.22
N MET A 30 -15.34 9.49 -5.58
CA MET A 30 -14.46 8.56 -6.31
C MET A 30 -15.25 7.49 -7.05
N ARG A 31 -16.29 6.92 -6.44
CA ARG A 31 -17.18 5.96 -7.11
C ARG A 31 -17.82 6.54 -8.35
N GLU A 32 -18.36 7.76 -8.25
CA GLU A 32 -18.96 8.42 -9.40
C GLU A 32 -17.93 8.72 -10.51
N ALA A 33 -16.72 9.14 -10.14
CA ALA A 33 -15.65 9.39 -11.11
C ALA A 33 -15.16 8.12 -11.83
N MET A 34 -15.13 6.98 -11.12
CA MET A 34 -14.66 5.70 -11.67
C MET A 34 -15.73 4.94 -12.45
N LYS A 35 -16.99 5.19 -12.19
CA LYS A 35 -18.12 4.50 -12.84
C LYS A 35 -18.10 4.54 -14.38
N PRO A 36 -17.82 5.68 -15.05
CA PRO A 36 -17.72 5.71 -16.51
C PRO A 36 -16.57 4.86 -17.08
N LEU A 37 -15.56 4.56 -16.25
CA LEU A 37 -14.40 3.75 -16.62
C LEU A 37 -14.61 2.25 -16.35
N GLY A 38 -15.76 1.87 -15.79
CA GLY A 38 -16.04 0.48 -15.43
C GLY A 38 -15.25 -0.04 -14.24
N VAL A 39 -14.68 0.87 -13.42
CA VAL A 39 -13.86 0.51 -12.25
C VAL A 39 -14.72 0.38 -11.00
N GLU A 40 -14.64 -0.76 -10.34
CA GLU A 40 -15.23 -0.98 -9.03
C GLU A 40 -14.40 -0.28 -7.94
N VAL A 41 -15.07 0.50 -7.11
CA VAL A 41 -14.43 1.18 -5.96
C VAL A 41 -14.90 0.52 -4.66
N ILE A 42 -13.97 -0.17 -3.99
CA ILE A 42 -14.22 -0.87 -2.73
C ILE A 42 -13.71 -0.07 -1.54
N PRO A 43 -14.51 0.10 -0.47
CA PRO A 43 -14.06 0.78 0.75
C PRO A 43 -13.23 -0.16 1.60
N VAL A 44 -12.19 0.39 2.23
CA VAL A 44 -11.37 -0.29 3.24
C VAL A 44 -11.39 0.55 4.52
N GLU A 45 -12.15 0.16 5.51
CA GLU A 45 -12.24 0.87 6.79
C GLU A 45 -10.93 0.72 7.56
N LEU A 46 -10.16 1.82 7.67
CA LEU A 46 -8.88 1.81 8.35
C LEU A 46 -9.06 1.79 9.88
N PRO A 47 -8.15 1.11 10.61
CA PRO A 47 -8.21 1.06 12.06
C PRO A 47 -7.84 2.41 12.68
N TYR A 48 -8.24 2.62 13.92
CA TYR A 48 -7.70 3.71 14.74
C TYR A 48 -6.21 3.44 15.03
N PHE A 49 -5.36 4.36 14.60
CA PHE A 49 -3.92 4.27 14.81
C PHE A 49 -3.37 5.65 15.18
N GLY A 50 -3.04 5.85 16.45
CA GLY A 50 -2.50 7.11 16.95
C GLY A 50 -3.43 8.33 16.85
N GLY A 51 -4.66 8.17 16.36
CA GLY A 51 -5.66 9.23 16.25
C GLY A 51 -5.54 10.11 15.00
N PRO A 52 -6.26 11.26 14.98
CA PRO A 52 -6.34 12.13 13.79
C PRO A 52 -5.01 12.79 13.41
N GLU A 53 -4.07 12.90 14.33
CA GLU A 53 -2.74 13.47 14.07
C GLU A 53 -1.78 12.46 13.41
N ALA A 54 -2.09 11.16 13.50
CA ALA A 54 -1.30 10.13 12.83
C ALA A 54 -1.65 10.05 11.34
N CYS A 55 -0.62 9.98 10.49
CA CYS A 55 -0.80 9.80 9.06
C CYS A 55 -0.87 8.32 8.71
N LEU A 56 -2.06 7.70 8.90
CA LEU A 56 -2.31 6.34 8.44
C LEU A 56 -3.13 6.37 7.15
N HIS A 57 -2.54 5.89 6.06
CA HIS A 57 -3.20 5.62 4.79
C HIS A 57 -3.33 4.12 4.54
N LEU A 58 -4.17 3.72 3.59
CA LEU A 58 -4.22 2.34 3.14
C LEU A 58 -2.85 1.84 2.66
N MET A 59 -2.12 2.67 1.90
CA MET A 59 -0.77 2.36 1.42
C MET A 59 0.31 2.38 2.52
N SER A 60 -0.03 2.73 3.77
CA SER A 60 0.82 2.48 4.92
C SER A 60 0.79 1.02 5.37
N LEU A 61 -0.28 0.28 5.00
CA LEU A 61 -0.54 -1.08 5.44
C LEU A 61 -0.28 -2.14 4.37
N ILE A 62 -0.22 -1.71 3.09
CA ILE A 62 -0.09 -2.61 1.95
C ILE A 62 0.55 -1.92 0.75
N SER A 63 1.41 -2.65 0.04
CA SER A 63 1.88 -2.31 -1.31
C SER A 63 1.69 -3.51 -2.23
N ILE A 64 1.05 -3.31 -3.38
CA ILE A 64 0.93 -4.33 -4.43
C ILE A 64 2.25 -4.41 -5.18
N VAL A 65 2.82 -5.60 -5.28
CA VAL A 65 4.10 -5.87 -5.93
C VAL A 65 3.90 -6.51 -7.30
N ASP A 66 2.93 -7.41 -7.40
CA ASP A 66 2.51 -8.04 -8.65
C ASP A 66 1.01 -8.36 -8.56
N ASP A 67 0.40 -8.89 -9.62
CA ASP A 67 -1.02 -9.23 -9.71
C ASP A 67 -1.47 -10.17 -8.57
N ASP A 68 -0.59 -11.07 -8.12
CA ASP A 68 -0.85 -12.05 -7.07
C ASP A 68 0.08 -11.92 -5.85
N LEU A 69 0.81 -10.80 -5.74
CA LEU A 69 1.80 -10.59 -4.67
C LEU A 69 1.66 -9.20 -4.04
N ALA A 70 1.58 -9.15 -2.72
CA ALA A 70 1.55 -7.90 -1.96
C ALA A 70 2.38 -7.99 -0.67
N VAL A 71 3.00 -6.89 -0.29
CA VAL A 71 3.62 -6.70 1.03
C VAL A 71 2.59 -6.07 1.96
N VAL A 72 2.40 -6.62 3.15
CA VAL A 72 1.35 -6.18 4.09
C VAL A 72 1.84 -6.10 5.53
N TYR A 73 1.22 -5.24 6.32
CA TYR A 73 1.31 -5.28 7.78
C TYR A 73 -0.03 -5.74 8.36
N SER A 74 -0.19 -7.05 8.51
CA SER A 74 -1.44 -7.69 8.90
C SER A 74 -2.01 -7.26 10.25
N PRO A 75 -1.21 -6.89 11.30
CA PRO A 75 -1.78 -6.46 12.57
C PRO A 75 -2.73 -5.25 12.49
N LEU A 76 -2.58 -4.39 11.47
CA LEU A 76 -3.46 -3.24 11.23
C LEU A 76 -4.32 -3.39 9.98
N LEU A 77 -4.15 -4.45 9.20
CA LEU A 77 -4.92 -4.66 7.97
C LEU A 77 -6.35 -5.11 8.33
N PRO A 78 -7.40 -4.41 7.87
CA PRO A 78 -8.77 -4.80 8.17
C PRO A 78 -9.10 -6.21 7.69
N VAL A 79 -9.70 -7.03 8.56
CA VAL A 79 -10.01 -8.44 8.27
C VAL A 79 -10.85 -8.64 7.00
N PRO A 80 -11.87 -7.82 6.69
CA PRO A 80 -12.60 -7.95 5.43
C PRO A 80 -11.69 -7.76 4.20
N PHE A 81 -10.76 -6.81 4.27
CA PHE A 81 -9.84 -6.55 3.17
C PHE A 81 -8.78 -7.66 3.03
N TRP A 82 -8.26 -8.16 4.13
CA TRP A 82 -7.38 -9.34 4.14
C TRP A 82 -8.06 -10.55 3.45
N LYS A 83 -9.32 -10.84 3.82
CA LYS A 83 -10.10 -11.93 3.21
C LYS A 83 -10.36 -11.69 1.73
N PHE A 84 -10.62 -10.46 1.33
CA PHE A 84 -10.80 -10.07 -0.07
C PHE A 84 -9.54 -10.38 -0.89
N LEU A 85 -8.36 -9.98 -0.42
CA LEU A 85 -7.08 -10.24 -1.09
C LEU A 85 -6.80 -11.76 -1.18
N LYS A 86 -6.98 -12.48 -0.08
CA LYS A 86 -6.81 -13.95 -0.06
C LYS A 86 -7.80 -14.66 -0.99
N GLY A 87 -9.04 -14.21 -1.06
CA GLY A 87 -10.06 -14.74 -1.96
C GLY A 87 -9.74 -14.53 -3.45
N ARG A 88 -8.88 -13.55 -3.76
CA ARG A 88 -8.34 -13.30 -5.11
C ARG A 88 -7.04 -14.05 -5.39
N GLY A 89 -6.55 -14.86 -4.45
CA GLY A 89 -5.33 -15.63 -4.61
C GLY A 89 -4.04 -14.85 -4.31
N VAL A 90 -4.15 -13.62 -3.80
CA VAL A 90 -2.98 -12.78 -3.51
C VAL A 90 -2.14 -13.40 -2.39
N THR A 91 -0.86 -13.59 -2.65
CA THR A 91 0.16 -13.95 -1.68
C THR A 91 0.53 -12.72 -0.86
N LEU A 92 0.43 -12.82 0.46
CA LEU A 92 0.72 -11.71 1.37
C LEU A 92 2.06 -11.93 2.05
N LEU A 93 3.03 -11.07 1.79
CA LEU A 93 4.33 -11.03 2.47
C LEU A 93 4.19 -10.17 3.72
N GLU A 94 4.29 -10.78 4.87
CA GLU A 94 4.02 -10.14 6.17
C GLU A 94 5.24 -9.37 6.67
N VAL A 95 5.15 -8.05 6.73
CA VAL A 95 6.21 -7.19 7.28
C VAL A 95 6.30 -7.40 8.78
N PRO A 96 7.50 -7.67 9.32
CA PRO A 96 7.70 -7.79 10.76
C PRO A 96 7.41 -6.48 11.50
N GLU A 97 6.86 -6.57 12.71
CA GLU A 97 6.50 -5.40 13.54
C GLU A 97 7.63 -4.36 13.66
N LYS A 98 8.87 -4.82 13.83
CA LYS A 98 10.05 -3.95 13.95
C LYS A 98 10.38 -3.15 12.68
N GLU A 99 9.88 -3.58 11.52
CA GLU A 99 10.10 -2.91 10.24
C GLU A 99 8.87 -2.09 9.76
N PHE A 100 7.76 -2.14 10.49
CA PHE A 100 6.60 -1.31 10.17
C PHE A 100 6.90 0.19 10.31
N ASN A 101 7.48 0.60 11.43
CA ASN A 101 7.81 2.00 11.70
C ASN A 101 9.00 2.52 10.86
N THR A 102 9.75 1.65 10.22
CA THR A 102 10.84 1.99 9.29
C THR A 102 10.42 1.90 7.82
N MET A 103 9.11 1.96 7.56
CA MET A 103 8.53 1.94 6.21
C MET A 103 8.67 0.61 5.46
N GLY A 104 8.71 -0.53 6.16
CA GLY A 104 8.83 -1.84 5.52
C GLY A 104 7.69 -2.17 4.57
N THR A 105 6.47 -1.66 4.83
CA THR A 105 5.32 -1.82 3.93
C THR A 105 5.34 -0.89 2.71
N ASN A 106 6.18 0.16 2.73
CA ASN A 106 6.21 1.17 1.67
C ASN A 106 7.13 0.72 0.54
N VAL A 107 6.62 -0.12 -0.34
CA VAL A 107 7.32 -0.74 -1.46
C VAL A 107 6.84 -0.12 -2.77
N LEU A 108 7.73 0.55 -3.50
CA LEU A 108 7.42 1.08 -4.83
C LEU A 108 7.75 0.03 -5.89
N THR A 109 6.72 -0.47 -6.55
CA THR A 109 6.86 -1.38 -7.68
C THR A 109 7.14 -0.60 -8.96
N LEU A 110 8.24 -0.90 -9.62
CA LEU A 110 8.67 -0.28 -10.88
C LEU A 110 8.16 -1.06 -12.10
N ALA A 111 8.10 -2.37 -11.98
CA ALA A 111 7.61 -3.34 -12.95
C ALA A 111 7.21 -4.61 -12.19
N PRO A 112 6.53 -5.58 -12.80
CA PRO A 112 6.29 -6.88 -12.17
C PRO A 112 7.58 -7.44 -11.55
N GLU A 113 7.49 -7.89 -10.32
CA GLU A 113 8.62 -8.45 -9.54
C GLU A 113 9.84 -7.52 -9.37
N LYS A 114 9.73 -6.23 -9.72
CA LYS A 114 10.82 -5.25 -9.54
C LYS A 114 10.39 -4.11 -8.61
N ALA A 115 11.10 -3.98 -7.48
CA ALA A 115 10.70 -3.09 -6.40
C ALA A 115 11.85 -2.23 -5.85
N ILE A 116 11.49 -1.06 -5.30
CA ILE A 116 12.39 -0.21 -4.51
C ILE A 116 11.83 -0.08 -3.11
N ILE A 117 12.70 -0.26 -2.12
CA ILE A 117 12.40 -0.04 -0.69
C ILE A 117 13.46 0.85 -0.04
N VAL A 118 13.10 1.48 1.08
CA VAL A 118 14.08 2.21 1.89
C VAL A 118 15.01 1.26 2.64
N GLU A 119 16.29 1.59 2.73
CA GLU A 119 17.28 0.87 3.54
C GLU A 119 16.84 0.79 5.02
N GLY A 120 17.26 -0.28 5.72
CA GLY A 120 16.92 -0.50 7.12
C GLY A 120 15.77 -1.50 7.34
N ASN A 121 15.26 -2.12 6.26
CA ASN A 121 14.22 -3.14 6.30
C ASN A 121 14.71 -4.50 5.74
N PRO A 122 15.76 -5.11 6.33
CA PRO A 122 16.41 -6.29 5.76
C PRO A 122 15.53 -7.53 5.72
N LEU A 123 14.52 -7.65 6.61
CA LEU A 123 13.63 -8.80 6.60
C LEU A 123 12.59 -8.66 5.49
N THR A 124 12.05 -7.47 5.29
CA THR A 124 11.13 -7.21 4.17
C THR A 124 11.84 -7.35 2.83
N GLU A 125 13.09 -6.85 2.74
CA GLU A 125 13.93 -7.07 1.57
C GLU A 125 14.12 -8.57 1.27
N LYS A 126 14.42 -9.35 2.32
CA LYS A 126 14.57 -10.81 2.19
C LYS A 126 13.26 -11.47 1.75
N LEU A 127 12.12 -11.11 2.34
CA LEU A 127 10.81 -11.65 1.96
C LEU A 127 10.51 -11.43 0.47
N LEU A 128 10.77 -10.22 -0.02
CA LEU A 128 10.58 -9.88 -1.44
C LEU A 128 11.52 -10.71 -2.34
N LYS A 129 12.81 -10.83 -1.98
CA LYS A 129 13.79 -11.63 -2.74
C LYS A 129 13.44 -13.11 -2.73
N ASP A 130 13.02 -13.65 -1.59
CA ASP A 130 12.59 -15.06 -1.46
C ASP A 130 11.33 -15.35 -2.31
N ALA A 131 10.50 -14.31 -2.54
CA ALA A 131 9.34 -14.37 -3.44
C ALA A 131 9.69 -14.17 -4.93
N GLY A 132 10.97 -14.00 -5.26
CA GLY A 132 11.44 -13.87 -6.65
C GLY A 132 11.66 -12.42 -7.11
N CYS A 133 11.42 -11.42 -6.27
CA CYS A 133 11.53 -10.02 -6.68
C CYS A 133 13.00 -9.55 -6.81
N ASP A 134 13.24 -8.73 -7.82
CA ASP A 134 14.43 -7.89 -7.93
C ASP A 134 14.24 -6.63 -7.08
N VAL A 135 15.03 -6.51 -6.01
CA VAL A 135 14.83 -5.45 -5.00
C VAL A 135 16.03 -4.52 -4.95
N GLU A 136 15.78 -3.25 -5.25
CA GLU A 136 16.72 -2.16 -5.04
C GLU A 136 16.44 -1.44 -3.71
N THR A 137 17.48 -0.97 -3.04
CA THR A 137 17.34 -0.18 -1.82
C THR A 137 17.92 1.23 -2.01
N TYR A 138 17.38 2.20 -1.26
CA TYR A 138 17.91 3.57 -1.26
C TYR A 138 18.02 4.13 0.16
N LYS A 139 18.94 5.07 0.35
CA LYS A 139 19.13 5.77 1.63
C LYS A 139 18.04 6.82 1.83
N GLY A 140 17.07 6.53 2.70
CA GLY A 140 15.91 7.39 2.94
C GLY A 140 16.03 8.36 4.11
N VAL A 141 17.22 8.56 4.69
CA VAL A 141 17.41 9.30 5.95
C VAL A 141 16.86 10.73 5.87
N GLU A 142 17.14 11.45 4.78
CA GLU A 142 16.77 12.87 4.68
C GLU A 142 15.33 13.10 4.25
N ILE A 143 14.79 12.27 3.37
CA ILE A 143 13.43 12.44 2.84
C ILE A 143 12.47 11.50 3.57
N THR A 144 12.68 10.19 3.47
CA THR A 144 11.70 9.19 3.95
C THR A 144 11.53 9.22 5.46
N LEU A 145 12.64 9.09 6.21
CA LEU A 145 12.56 8.95 7.67
C LEU A 145 12.24 10.26 8.39
N LYS A 146 12.69 11.40 7.86
CA LYS A 146 12.40 12.71 8.46
C LYS A 146 11.01 13.24 8.14
N THR A 147 10.42 12.87 7.00
CA THR A 147 9.11 13.35 6.58
C THR A 147 8.01 12.30 6.71
N GLU A 148 8.34 11.11 7.22
CA GLU A 148 7.43 9.97 7.38
C GLU A 148 6.74 9.57 6.06
N GLY A 149 7.48 9.72 4.93
CA GLY A 149 6.99 9.43 3.59
C GLY A 149 7.93 8.55 2.78
N GLY A 150 7.52 7.33 2.47
CA GLY A 150 8.29 6.38 1.66
C GLY A 150 8.20 6.65 0.15
N PRO A 151 8.77 5.76 -0.69
CA PRO A 151 8.85 5.97 -2.14
C PRO A 151 7.47 6.01 -2.79
N THR A 152 6.47 5.30 -2.28
CA THR A 152 5.09 5.38 -2.80
C THR A 152 4.42 6.71 -2.47
N CYS A 153 4.77 7.34 -1.34
CA CYS A 153 4.24 8.66 -0.96
C CYS A 153 4.78 9.79 -1.83
N LEU A 154 6.01 9.62 -2.34
CA LEU A 154 6.73 10.63 -3.13
C LEU A 154 6.52 10.49 -4.64
N THR A 155 5.83 9.44 -5.08
CA THR A 155 5.64 9.13 -6.50
C THR A 155 4.19 8.80 -6.80
N ARG A 156 3.80 8.94 -8.07
CA ARG A 156 2.54 8.44 -8.59
C ARG A 156 2.77 7.83 -9.96
N PRO A 157 2.72 6.51 -10.10
CA PRO A 157 2.84 5.87 -11.41
C PRO A 157 1.72 6.35 -12.33
N LEU A 158 2.08 6.78 -13.54
CA LEU A 158 1.11 7.16 -14.57
C LEU A 158 0.71 5.98 -15.44
N LEU A 159 1.63 5.03 -15.59
CA LEU A 159 1.43 3.82 -16.38
C LEU A 159 2.26 2.69 -15.75
N ARG A 160 1.64 1.54 -15.58
CA ARG A 160 2.31 0.27 -15.26
C ARG A 160 1.98 -0.71 -16.38
N ARG A 161 2.99 -1.38 -16.89
CA ARG A 161 2.86 -2.43 -17.91
C ARG A 161 3.63 -3.65 -17.47
#